data_c934985e446bc08beb7f703ac4d8e259
#
_entry.id   c934985e446bc08beb7f703ac4d8e259
#
_cell.length_a   1.000
_cell.length_b   1.000
_cell.length_c   1.000
_cell.angle_alpha   90.00
_cell.angle_beta   90.00
_cell.angle_gamma   90.00
#
_symmetry.space_group_name_H-M   'P 1'
#
loop_
_entity.id
_entity.type
_entity.pdbx_description
1 polymer ?
#
loop_
_entity_poly.entity_id
_entity_poly.type
_entity_poly.pdbx_seq_one_letter_code
_entity_poly.pdbx_strand_id
1 'polypeptide(L)'
;MYINRFFGYITTLLILAGCTGPDTTTPSVDWFDEYENMQAGTPSQMYGTLSDGYGTNDTSTDTHRMAVLLPLSGDSATVGKTIRTSVEMAVLQNAPKNLTVFFYDTADNTTETINNALAKNPEIIIGPVFSSDAKTLRDTKPEHLPALSFTSDADALGDGLMTMNLMPTNGVETIVREMKSDDVKQFIILAPDSESGRLMAGTAKNAAEIYELPLAGIFYYESGNPNSIKNAASAASMHNARTMAHTRARQVLSDILTNERLTIVEKSNLNTQLEKLERVDTIGRIPYDAVLFLGNGDDTKSLASYLRYFDVPARDARFYGTTMWDGSDIAYDTTMMGAKFATMPDINPEFTNLYQQISGDMPNRLATFGYDATNMAIGMIYSDKSTAAYLLDPSGYMGTDGLFRMQPTGASERALRIVELDGSGTPREIKPAPSDFMSPLYNIEQRHITPAPAMDLQTPGIDPDNYIRLPERLASSYRSKTIGTNITVAPMVQKSEIVAILPEDDSDAIQTQNFTPIKLESVSRSFIDEYEVYED
;
A
#
# COMPACT_ATOMS: atom_id res chain seq x y z
N MET A 1 13.29 -71.47 20.56
CA MET A 1 12.89 -71.20 21.93
C MET A 1 12.55 -69.70 22.04
N TYR A 2 11.38 -69.29 21.52
CA TYR A 2 10.72 -68.02 21.80
C TYR A 2 9.26 -68.14 21.36
N ILE A 3 8.38 -67.91 22.29
CA ILE A 3 6.95 -68.13 22.18
C ILE A 3 6.32 -66.76 21.77
N ASN A 4 5.67 -66.72 20.61
CA ASN A 4 4.81 -65.62 20.19
C ASN A 4 3.42 -65.80 20.81
N ARG A 5 2.92 -64.74 21.49
CA ARG A 5 1.53 -64.62 21.91
C ARG A 5 0.83 -63.64 20.99
N PHE A 6 -0.11 -64.14 20.19
CA PHE A 6 -1.14 -63.37 19.48
C PHE A 6 -2.24 -62.94 20.46
N PHE A 7 -2.58 -61.65 20.49
CA PHE A 7 -3.82 -61.15 21.07
C PHE A 7 -4.70 -60.63 19.94
N GLY A 8 -5.81 -61.34 19.71
CA GLY A 8 -6.85 -60.91 18.79
C GLY A 8 -7.80 -59.91 19.48
N TYR A 9 -8.10 -58.82 18.82
CA TYR A 9 -9.20 -57.92 19.17
C TYR A 9 -10.38 -58.19 18.23
N ILE A 10 -11.49 -58.61 18.82
CA ILE A 10 -12.80 -58.71 18.17
C ILE A 10 -13.41 -57.29 18.17
N THR A 11 -13.57 -56.69 16.99
CA THR A 11 -14.27 -55.43 16.84
C THR A 11 -15.71 -55.72 16.45
N THR A 12 -16.64 -55.42 17.34
CA THR A 12 -18.07 -55.53 17.12
C THR A 12 -18.53 -54.37 16.22
N LEU A 13 -19.00 -54.71 15.03
CA LEU A 13 -19.54 -53.73 14.05
C LEU A 13 -21.01 -53.41 14.43
N LEU A 14 -21.24 -52.22 14.96
CA LEU A 14 -22.59 -51.66 15.15
C LEU A 14 -22.98 -50.94 13.85
N ILE A 15 -23.93 -51.54 13.11
CA ILE A 15 -24.56 -50.90 11.97
C ILE A 15 -25.68 -50.01 12.51
N LEU A 16 -25.43 -48.69 12.55
CA LEU A 16 -26.45 -47.68 12.71
C LEU A 16 -26.97 -47.31 11.31
N ALA A 17 -28.21 -47.77 10.99
CA ALA A 17 -28.95 -47.32 9.83
C ALA A 17 -29.43 -45.88 10.13
N GLY A 18 -28.66 -44.87 9.72
CA GLY A 18 -29.08 -43.48 9.70
C GLY A 18 -29.77 -43.17 8.37
N CYS A 19 -30.96 -42.59 8.43
CA CYS A 19 -31.66 -42.04 7.27
C CYS A 19 -30.80 -40.98 6.60
N THR A 20 -30.31 -41.26 5.40
CA THR A 20 -29.68 -40.24 4.53
C THR A 20 -30.81 -39.43 3.90
N GLY A 21 -31.05 -38.23 4.43
CA GLY A 21 -31.66 -37.16 3.65
C GLY A 21 -30.68 -36.76 2.51
N PRO A 22 -31.15 -36.16 1.42
CA PRO A 22 -30.26 -35.73 0.37
C PRO A 22 -29.26 -34.72 0.94
N ASP A 23 -27.97 -35.10 0.92
CA ASP A 23 -26.86 -34.20 1.24
C ASP A 23 -26.84 -33.06 0.19
N THR A 24 -27.44 -31.93 0.55
CA THR A 24 -27.25 -30.66 -0.14
C THR A 24 -26.04 -29.92 0.46
N THR A 25 -24.92 -30.59 0.58
CA THR A 25 -23.65 -29.88 0.81
C THR A 25 -23.21 -29.37 -0.55
N THR A 26 -23.52 -28.11 -0.85
CA THR A 26 -22.76 -27.37 -1.87
C THR A 26 -21.30 -27.46 -1.47
N PRO A 27 -20.41 -27.92 -2.38
CA PRO A 27 -18.99 -27.98 -2.07
C PRO A 27 -18.51 -26.57 -1.74
N SER A 28 -17.91 -26.40 -0.56
CA SER A 28 -17.18 -25.19 -0.23
C SER A 28 -16.03 -25.06 -1.23
N VAL A 29 -15.92 -23.91 -1.89
CA VAL A 29 -14.78 -23.62 -2.79
C VAL A 29 -13.63 -23.19 -1.91
N ASP A 30 -12.59 -24.02 -1.81
CA ASP A 30 -11.35 -23.58 -1.19
C ASP A 30 -10.51 -22.83 -2.23
N TRP A 31 -10.58 -21.52 -2.18
CA TRP A 31 -9.88 -20.61 -3.09
C TRP A 31 -8.35 -20.72 -3.00
N PHE A 32 -7.81 -21.11 -1.85
CA PHE A 32 -6.37 -21.26 -1.64
C PHE A 32 -5.85 -22.59 -2.19
N ASP A 33 -6.51 -23.70 -1.89
CA ASP A 33 -6.12 -25.02 -2.36
C ASP A 33 -6.12 -25.10 -3.90
N GLU A 34 -7.07 -24.46 -4.54
CA GLU A 34 -7.15 -24.44 -6.00
C GLU A 34 -6.01 -23.60 -6.62
N TYR A 35 -5.66 -22.46 -5.99
CA TYR A 35 -4.57 -21.58 -6.46
C TYR A 35 -3.18 -22.21 -6.34
N GLU A 36 -2.87 -22.93 -5.26
CA GLU A 36 -1.56 -23.56 -5.03
C GLU A 36 -1.13 -24.52 -6.13
N ASN A 37 -2.09 -25.12 -6.83
CA ASN A 37 -1.84 -26.07 -7.91
C ASN A 37 -1.77 -25.45 -9.31
N MET A 38 -2.01 -24.15 -9.44
CA MET A 38 -1.98 -23.44 -10.72
C MET A 38 -0.56 -23.04 -11.12
N GLN A 39 -0.27 -23.05 -12.42
CA GLN A 39 0.99 -22.57 -12.99
C GLN A 39 0.72 -21.34 -13.85
N ALA A 40 1.55 -20.30 -13.67
CA ALA A 40 1.50 -19.13 -14.51
C ALA A 40 1.92 -19.48 -15.95
N GLY A 41 1.19 -18.93 -16.90
CA GLY A 41 1.42 -19.05 -18.32
C GLY A 41 1.43 -17.67 -19.00
N THR A 42 0.95 -17.60 -20.22
CA THR A 42 0.74 -16.32 -20.90
C THR A 42 -0.52 -15.65 -20.37
N PRO A 43 -0.48 -14.35 -20.02
CA PRO A 43 -1.65 -13.61 -19.57
C PRO A 43 -2.78 -13.65 -20.59
N SER A 44 -4.02 -13.80 -20.11
CA SER A 44 -5.21 -13.77 -20.96
C SER A 44 -5.48 -12.35 -21.45
N GLN A 45 -5.72 -12.19 -22.76
CA GLN A 45 -6.11 -10.91 -23.34
C GLN A 45 -7.60 -10.67 -23.06
N MET A 46 -7.92 -9.58 -22.39
CA MET A 46 -9.32 -9.16 -22.16
C MET A 46 -9.85 -8.29 -23.32
N TYR A 47 -8.95 -7.81 -24.17
CA TYR A 47 -9.24 -7.12 -25.41
C TYR A 47 -8.87 -8.05 -26.56
N GLY A 48 -9.81 -8.79 -27.06
CA GLY A 48 -9.74 -9.46 -28.33
C GLY A 48 -10.72 -8.77 -29.26
N THR A 49 -10.38 -8.66 -30.55
CA THR A 49 -11.39 -8.48 -31.55
C THR A 49 -12.43 -9.59 -31.36
N LEU A 50 -13.71 -9.25 -31.35
CA LEU A 50 -14.85 -10.17 -31.25
C LEU A 50 -14.79 -11.40 -32.18
N SER A 51 -13.75 -11.50 -33.03
CA SER A 51 -13.53 -12.59 -33.97
C SER A 51 -12.87 -13.83 -33.36
N ASP A 52 -12.22 -13.76 -32.20
CA ASP A 52 -11.43 -14.88 -31.64
C ASP A 52 -12.04 -15.51 -30.37
N GLY A 53 -13.21 -15.11 -30.06
CA GLY A 53 -14.21 -15.74 -29.37
C GLY A 53 -14.30 -16.29 -28.07
N TYR A 54 -15.14 -15.71 -27.36
CA TYR A 54 -16.07 -16.55 -26.62
C TYR A 54 -16.94 -17.22 -27.69
N GLY A 55 -16.78 -18.51 -27.85
CA GLY A 55 -17.35 -19.24 -28.98
C GLY A 55 -18.82 -18.90 -29.21
N THR A 56 -19.11 -18.24 -30.31
CA THR A 56 -20.46 -17.89 -30.75
C THR A 56 -21.37 -19.13 -31.01
N ASN A 57 -20.94 -20.29 -30.52
CA ASN A 57 -21.62 -21.57 -30.62
C ASN A 57 -22.31 -22.00 -29.31
N ASP A 58 -22.47 -21.11 -28.33
CA ASP A 58 -23.35 -21.43 -27.20
C ASP A 58 -24.81 -21.51 -27.73
N THR A 59 -25.20 -22.73 -28.08
CA THR A 59 -26.58 -23.08 -28.43
C THR A 59 -27.41 -23.37 -27.18
N SER A 60 -26.86 -23.12 -25.97
CA SER A 60 -27.58 -23.29 -24.72
C SER A 60 -28.72 -22.29 -24.67
N THR A 61 -29.89 -22.76 -24.25
CA THR A 61 -31.07 -21.92 -23.98
C THR A 61 -31.02 -21.33 -22.58
N ASP A 62 -29.94 -21.59 -21.84
CA ASP A 62 -29.78 -21.16 -20.47
C ASP A 62 -29.45 -19.67 -20.42
N THR A 63 -30.14 -18.96 -19.55
CA THR A 63 -29.94 -17.53 -19.35
C THR A 63 -28.96 -17.32 -18.19
N HIS A 64 -27.80 -16.73 -18.50
CA HIS A 64 -26.82 -16.32 -17.49
C HIS A 64 -27.22 -15.02 -16.80
N ARG A 65 -26.79 -14.82 -15.57
CA ARG A 65 -27.20 -13.68 -14.74
C ARG A 65 -26.00 -13.08 -14.02
N MET A 66 -25.89 -11.76 -14.13
CA MET A 66 -24.89 -10.95 -13.43
C MET A 66 -25.61 -9.84 -12.64
N ALA A 67 -25.25 -9.63 -11.38
CA ALA A 67 -25.74 -8.51 -10.60
C ALA A 67 -24.66 -7.44 -10.47
N VAL A 68 -25.07 -6.17 -10.48
CA VAL A 68 -24.19 -5.00 -10.37
C VAL A 68 -24.68 -4.11 -9.25
N LEU A 69 -23.86 -3.95 -8.20
CA LEU A 69 -24.14 -3.22 -6.98
C LEU A 69 -23.33 -1.91 -6.95
N LEU A 70 -23.96 -0.77 -7.19
CA LEU A 70 -23.29 0.53 -7.29
C LEU A 70 -24.08 1.62 -6.58
N PRO A 71 -23.43 2.68 -6.04
CA PRO A 71 -24.12 3.86 -5.51
C PRO A 71 -24.61 4.72 -6.68
N LEU A 72 -25.85 4.47 -7.15
CA LEU A 72 -26.40 5.14 -8.34
C LEU A 72 -27.15 6.43 -8.02
N SER A 73 -27.40 6.70 -6.74
CA SER A 73 -28.05 7.93 -6.23
C SER A 73 -27.25 8.52 -5.05
N GLY A 74 -27.67 9.68 -4.54
CA GLY A 74 -27.00 10.38 -3.44
C GLY A 74 -25.66 10.99 -3.82
N ASP A 75 -24.85 11.32 -2.81
CA ASP A 75 -23.59 12.07 -2.96
C ASP A 75 -22.52 11.31 -3.80
N SER A 76 -22.58 10.00 -3.80
CA SER A 76 -21.63 9.15 -4.53
C SER A 76 -22.15 8.69 -5.91
N ALA A 77 -23.23 9.28 -6.40
CA ALA A 77 -23.85 8.89 -7.67
C ALA A 77 -22.90 9.02 -8.88
N THR A 78 -21.98 9.98 -8.86
CA THR A 78 -20.98 10.16 -9.93
C THR A 78 -20.07 8.95 -10.04
N VAL A 79 -19.58 8.43 -8.92
CA VAL A 79 -18.75 7.20 -8.87
C VAL A 79 -19.52 6.02 -9.44
N GLY A 80 -20.75 5.79 -8.98
CA GLY A 80 -21.59 4.71 -9.47
C GLY A 80 -21.91 4.82 -10.95
N LYS A 81 -22.17 6.03 -11.47
CA LYS A 81 -22.43 6.26 -12.89
C LYS A 81 -21.21 6.01 -13.77
N THR A 82 -20.01 6.42 -13.34
CA THR A 82 -18.77 6.15 -14.06
C THR A 82 -18.57 4.65 -14.27
N ILE A 83 -18.69 3.86 -13.20
CA ILE A 83 -18.54 2.41 -13.26
C ILE A 83 -19.67 1.79 -14.10
N ARG A 84 -20.91 2.23 -13.91
CA ARG A 84 -22.06 1.75 -14.68
C ARG A 84 -21.88 1.91 -16.19
N THR A 85 -21.42 3.09 -16.63
CA THR A 85 -21.12 3.34 -18.04
C THR A 85 -20.13 2.32 -18.60
N SER A 86 -19.08 2.02 -17.83
CA SER A 86 -18.07 1.03 -18.24
C SER A 86 -18.61 -0.39 -18.26
N VAL A 87 -19.45 -0.76 -17.28
CA VAL A 87 -20.14 -2.06 -17.27
C VAL A 87 -21.04 -2.20 -18.50
N GLU A 88 -21.87 -1.20 -18.78
CA GLU A 88 -22.75 -1.17 -19.95
C GLU A 88 -21.96 -1.26 -21.25
N MET A 89 -20.82 -0.56 -21.35
CA MET A 89 -19.89 -0.65 -22.48
C MET A 89 -19.37 -2.08 -22.70
N ALA A 90 -18.84 -2.70 -21.66
CA ALA A 90 -18.28 -4.04 -21.74
C ALA A 90 -19.34 -5.08 -22.12
N VAL A 91 -20.54 -4.97 -21.54
CA VAL A 91 -21.67 -5.84 -21.88
C VAL A 91 -22.09 -5.69 -23.34
N LEU A 92 -22.23 -4.45 -23.81
CA LEU A 92 -22.64 -4.20 -25.22
C LEU A 92 -21.61 -4.70 -26.24
N GLN A 93 -20.32 -4.66 -25.89
CA GLN A 93 -19.26 -5.09 -26.78
C GLN A 93 -19.00 -6.60 -26.76
N ASN A 94 -19.03 -7.21 -25.57
CA ASN A 94 -18.43 -8.51 -25.36
C ASN A 94 -19.40 -9.58 -24.84
N ALA A 95 -20.59 -9.19 -24.34
CA ALA A 95 -21.51 -10.19 -23.78
C ALA A 95 -22.32 -10.91 -24.87
N PRO A 96 -22.43 -12.24 -24.78
CA PRO A 96 -23.41 -13.01 -25.54
C PRO A 96 -24.85 -12.59 -25.21
N LYS A 97 -25.78 -12.84 -26.12
CA LYS A 97 -27.19 -12.39 -26.02
C LYS A 97 -27.99 -13.03 -24.87
N ASN A 98 -27.51 -14.14 -24.33
CA ASN A 98 -28.15 -14.87 -23.23
C ASN A 98 -27.69 -14.40 -21.83
N LEU A 99 -26.88 -13.32 -21.73
CA LEU A 99 -26.52 -12.67 -20.46
C LEU A 99 -27.58 -11.63 -20.07
N THR A 100 -28.10 -11.74 -18.85
CA THR A 100 -28.97 -10.73 -18.23
C THR A 100 -28.22 -10.02 -17.09
N VAL A 101 -28.17 -8.69 -17.13
CA VAL A 101 -27.48 -7.86 -16.12
C VAL A 101 -28.53 -7.09 -15.32
N PHE A 102 -28.44 -7.17 -13.98
CA PHE A 102 -29.31 -6.50 -13.04
C PHE A 102 -28.54 -5.43 -12.29
N PHE A 103 -28.94 -4.17 -12.41
CA PHE A 103 -28.35 -3.05 -11.66
C PHE A 103 -29.13 -2.75 -10.40
N TYR A 104 -28.44 -2.54 -9.30
CA TYR A 104 -28.97 -2.22 -7.99
C TYR A 104 -28.27 -1.01 -7.39
N ASP A 105 -29.06 -0.11 -6.79
CA ASP A 105 -28.54 1.07 -6.10
C ASP A 105 -28.23 0.75 -4.64
N THR A 106 -26.98 0.98 -4.22
CA THR A 106 -26.52 0.72 -2.85
C THR A 106 -26.57 1.97 -1.95
N ALA A 107 -27.07 3.12 -2.45
CA ALA A 107 -26.99 4.37 -1.72
C ALA A 107 -27.86 4.43 -0.44
N ASP A 108 -29.03 3.78 -0.43
CA ASP A 108 -29.99 3.90 0.68
C ASP A 108 -29.96 2.74 1.66
N ASN A 109 -30.18 1.52 1.19
CA ASN A 109 -30.29 0.31 2.03
C ASN A 109 -29.51 -0.84 1.42
N THR A 110 -28.23 -0.90 1.73
CA THR A 110 -27.30 -1.89 1.19
C THR A 110 -27.75 -3.33 1.48
N THR A 111 -28.22 -3.63 2.70
CA THR A 111 -28.61 -5.00 3.06
C THR A 111 -29.81 -5.49 2.25
N GLU A 112 -30.84 -4.66 2.10
CA GLU A 112 -32.00 -4.99 1.29
C GLU A 112 -31.63 -5.14 -0.19
N THR A 113 -30.80 -4.24 -0.68
CA THR A 113 -30.29 -4.24 -2.05
C THR A 113 -29.51 -5.51 -2.37
N ILE A 114 -28.63 -5.95 -1.48
CA ILE A 114 -27.90 -7.22 -1.59
C ILE A 114 -28.85 -8.41 -1.63
N ASN A 115 -29.82 -8.48 -0.71
CA ASN A 115 -30.80 -9.56 -0.69
C ASN A 115 -31.63 -9.63 -1.97
N ASN A 116 -32.03 -8.48 -2.53
CA ASN A 116 -32.75 -8.40 -3.80
C ASN A 116 -31.89 -8.87 -4.99
N ALA A 117 -30.59 -8.58 -4.96
CA ALA A 117 -29.65 -9.06 -5.96
C ALA A 117 -29.45 -10.58 -5.87
N LEU A 118 -29.24 -11.11 -4.68
CA LEU A 118 -29.06 -12.55 -4.43
C LEU A 118 -30.33 -13.36 -4.80
N ALA A 119 -31.52 -12.81 -4.63
CA ALA A 119 -32.78 -13.44 -5.03
C ALA A 119 -32.92 -13.68 -6.55
N LYS A 120 -32.05 -13.03 -7.37
CA LYS A 120 -31.97 -13.29 -8.82
C LYS A 120 -31.08 -14.46 -9.17
N ASN A 121 -30.42 -15.08 -8.20
CA ASN A 121 -29.42 -16.14 -8.38
C ASN A 121 -28.37 -15.76 -9.43
N PRO A 122 -27.58 -14.67 -9.22
CA PRO A 122 -26.52 -14.31 -10.13
C PRO A 122 -25.36 -15.32 -10.04
N GLU A 123 -24.61 -15.47 -11.11
CA GLU A 123 -23.41 -16.31 -11.18
C GLU A 123 -22.16 -15.53 -10.70
N ILE A 124 -22.23 -14.19 -10.76
CA ILE A 124 -21.21 -13.27 -10.25
C ILE A 124 -21.83 -11.92 -9.91
N ILE A 125 -21.22 -11.23 -8.97
CA ILE A 125 -21.59 -9.86 -8.58
C ILE A 125 -20.45 -8.91 -8.92
N ILE A 126 -20.75 -7.77 -9.56
CA ILE A 126 -19.83 -6.63 -9.74
C ILE A 126 -20.19 -5.55 -8.73
N GLY A 127 -19.19 -5.02 -8.02
CA GLY A 127 -19.38 -4.16 -6.86
C GLY A 127 -19.43 -4.96 -5.55
N PRO A 128 -19.71 -4.29 -4.43
CA PRO A 128 -19.97 -2.85 -4.30
C PRO A 128 -18.69 -2.02 -4.31
N VAL A 129 -18.85 -0.69 -4.12
CA VAL A 129 -17.75 0.25 -4.13
C VAL A 129 -17.15 0.44 -2.74
N PHE A 130 -18.00 0.64 -1.73
CA PHE A 130 -17.56 1.02 -0.40
C PHE A 130 -17.26 -0.20 0.49
N SER A 131 -16.31 -0.01 1.42
CA SER A 131 -15.87 -1.06 2.35
C SER A 131 -17.00 -1.63 3.22
N SER A 132 -17.87 -0.79 3.76
CA SER A 132 -19.03 -1.22 4.56
C SER A 132 -19.94 -2.14 3.79
N ASP A 133 -20.21 -1.80 2.53
CA ASP A 133 -21.09 -2.55 1.65
C ASP A 133 -20.43 -3.87 1.22
N ALA A 134 -19.12 -3.83 0.98
CA ALA A 134 -18.32 -5.01 0.64
C ALA A 134 -18.29 -6.02 1.79
N LYS A 135 -18.10 -5.56 3.04
CA LYS A 135 -18.20 -6.41 4.24
C LYS A 135 -19.59 -7.03 4.37
N THR A 136 -20.64 -6.21 4.19
CA THR A 136 -22.03 -6.70 4.23
C THR A 136 -22.30 -7.75 3.15
N LEU A 137 -21.80 -7.53 1.92
CA LEU A 137 -21.93 -8.50 0.83
C LEU A 137 -21.19 -9.80 1.15
N ARG A 138 -19.93 -9.72 1.59
CA ARG A 138 -19.13 -10.90 1.94
C ARG A 138 -19.84 -11.76 2.98
N ASP A 139 -20.36 -11.14 4.03
CA ASP A 139 -20.99 -11.83 5.16
C ASP A 139 -22.39 -12.37 4.83
N THR A 140 -23.01 -11.92 3.72
CA THR A 140 -24.39 -12.29 3.34
C THR A 140 -24.46 -13.25 2.15
N LYS A 141 -23.51 -13.13 1.19
CA LYS A 141 -23.55 -13.94 -0.02
C LYS A 141 -23.19 -15.41 0.25
N PRO A 142 -23.66 -16.36 -0.58
CA PRO A 142 -23.13 -17.72 -0.57
C PRO A 142 -21.60 -17.73 -0.84
N GLU A 143 -20.87 -18.59 -0.14
CA GLU A 143 -19.41 -18.69 -0.23
C GLU A 143 -18.92 -18.96 -1.67
N HIS A 144 -19.62 -19.80 -2.41
CA HIS A 144 -19.30 -20.15 -3.81
C HIS A 144 -19.61 -19.05 -4.83
N LEU A 145 -20.35 -18.01 -4.45
CA LEU A 145 -20.71 -16.91 -5.35
C LEU A 145 -19.58 -15.88 -5.37
N PRO A 146 -18.85 -15.69 -6.50
CA PRO A 146 -17.80 -14.70 -6.57
C PRO A 146 -18.37 -13.28 -6.66
N ALA A 147 -17.57 -12.32 -6.16
CA ALA A 147 -17.88 -10.91 -6.30
C ALA A 147 -16.60 -10.11 -6.59
N LEU A 148 -16.70 -9.17 -7.54
CA LEU A 148 -15.62 -8.26 -7.94
C LEU A 148 -15.96 -6.85 -7.47
N SER A 149 -15.47 -6.48 -6.29
CA SER A 149 -15.71 -5.18 -5.66
C SER A 149 -14.70 -4.11 -6.15
N PHE A 150 -14.90 -2.88 -5.70
CA PHE A 150 -13.99 -1.75 -5.98
C PHE A 150 -13.42 -1.16 -4.70
N THR A 151 -13.59 -1.83 -3.55
CA THR A 151 -13.00 -1.37 -2.29
C THR A 151 -11.49 -1.54 -2.28
N SER A 152 -10.77 -0.62 -1.61
CA SER A 152 -9.33 -0.76 -1.30
C SER A 152 -9.08 -1.27 0.12
N ASP A 153 -10.12 -1.63 0.86
CA ASP A 153 -10.02 -2.16 2.23
C ASP A 153 -9.78 -3.67 2.21
N ALA A 154 -8.57 -4.07 2.60
CA ALA A 154 -8.17 -5.48 2.66
C ALA A 154 -9.05 -6.31 3.61
N ASP A 155 -9.55 -5.72 4.71
CA ASP A 155 -10.39 -6.40 5.69
C ASP A 155 -11.80 -6.73 5.16
N ALA A 156 -12.19 -6.12 4.04
CA ALA A 156 -13.46 -6.41 3.37
C ALA A 156 -13.37 -7.60 2.41
N LEU A 157 -12.16 -8.04 2.05
CA LEU A 157 -11.91 -9.07 1.05
C LEU A 157 -11.93 -10.49 1.63
N GLY A 158 -11.91 -11.48 0.74
CA GLY A 158 -11.93 -12.90 1.09
C GLY A 158 -13.26 -13.59 0.78
N ASP A 159 -13.33 -14.90 1.01
CA ASP A 159 -14.52 -15.73 0.79
C ASP A 159 -15.13 -15.55 -0.63
N GLY A 160 -14.26 -15.43 -1.65
CA GLY A 160 -14.65 -15.18 -3.04
C GLY A 160 -15.09 -13.74 -3.34
N LEU A 161 -14.97 -12.80 -2.38
CA LEU A 161 -15.06 -11.38 -2.65
C LEU A 161 -13.67 -10.83 -2.91
N MET A 162 -13.46 -10.34 -4.13
CA MET A 162 -12.19 -9.84 -4.65
C MET A 162 -12.32 -8.37 -5.02
N THR A 163 -11.19 -7.65 -5.10
CA THR A 163 -11.21 -6.26 -5.53
C THR A 163 -10.53 -6.05 -6.88
N MET A 164 -11.13 -5.22 -7.72
CA MET A 164 -10.52 -4.70 -8.95
C MET A 164 -9.65 -3.47 -8.68
N ASN A 165 -9.79 -2.86 -7.51
CA ASN A 165 -9.05 -1.65 -7.17
C ASN A 165 -7.57 -1.93 -6.95
N LEU A 166 -6.73 -0.91 -7.15
CA LEU A 166 -5.33 -0.98 -6.79
C LEU A 166 -5.18 -0.99 -5.27
N MET A 167 -4.51 -2.02 -4.75
CA MET A 167 -4.20 -2.06 -3.33
C MET A 167 -3.01 -1.13 -3.01
N PRO A 168 -3.09 -0.29 -1.97
CA PRO A 168 -2.00 0.62 -1.60
C PRO A 168 -0.65 -0.08 -1.40
N THR A 169 -0.67 -1.33 -0.97
CA THR A 169 0.51 -2.16 -0.75
C THR A 169 1.23 -2.58 -2.04
N ASN A 170 0.52 -2.64 -3.17
CA ASN A 170 1.06 -3.12 -4.44
C ASN A 170 2.26 -2.27 -4.94
N GLY A 171 2.15 -0.95 -4.86
CA GLY A 171 3.23 -0.03 -5.26
C GLY A 171 4.44 -0.09 -4.35
N VAL A 172 4.24 -0.44 -3.08
CA VAL A 172 5.30 -0.48 -2.07
C VAL A 172 6.33 -1.56 -2.38
N GLU A 173 5.90 -2.78 -2.69
CA GLU A 173 6.83 -3.86 -3.03
C GLU A 173 7.60 -3.54 -4.32
N THR A 174 6.90 -3.05 -5.33
CA THR A 174 7.50 -2.68 -6.61
C THR A 174 8.60 -1.64 -6.43
N ILE A 175 8.37 -0.62 -5.60
CA ILE A 175 9.36 0.44 -5.39
C ILE A 175 10.54 -0.01 -4.51
N VAL A 176 10.34 -0.88 -3.51
CA VAL A 176 11.44 -1.43 -2.70
C VAL A 176 12.35 -2.30 -3.58
N ARG A 177 11.79 -3.08 -4.50
CA ARG A 177 12.56 -3.81 -5.51
C ARG A 177 13.36 -2.87 -6.42
N GLU A 178 12.77 -1.75 -6.84
CA GLU A 178 13.49 -0.72 -7.62
C GLU A 178 14.63 -0.11 -6.82
N MET A 179 14.43 0.21 -5.55
CA MET A 179 15.49 0.71 -4.67
C MET A 179 16.68 -0.26 -4.60
N LYS A 180 16.42 -1.56 -4.53
CA LYS A 180 17.48 -2.59 -4.60
C LYS A 180 18.19 -2.59 -5.95
N SER A 181 17.46 -2.45 -7.04
CA SER A 181 18.01 -2.33 -8.40
C SER A 181 18.89 -1.09 -8.58
N ASP A 182 18.57 0.00 -7.89
CA ASP A 182 19.32 1.26 -7.86
C ASP A 182 20.55 1.21 -6.93
N ASP A 183 20.87 0.06 -6.35
CA ASP A 183 21.98 -0.11 -5.42
C ASP A 183 21.85 0.77 -4.16
N VAL A 184 20.61 0.97 -3.67
CA VAL A 184 20.37 1.59 -2.36
C VAL A 184 20.99 0.70 -1.29
N LYS A 185 21.73 1.30 -0.37
CA LYS A 185 22.43 0.56 0.70
C LYS A 185 21.61 0.45 1.95
N GLN A 186 20.89 1.51 2.29
CA GLN A 186 20.04 1.57 3.46
C GLN A 186 19.00 2.67 3.30
N PHE A 187 17.77 2.44 3.76
CA PHE A 187 16.69 3.42 3.61
C PHE A 187 15.90 3.62 4.90
N ILE A 188 15.12 4.68 4.92
CA ILE A 188 14.10 4.96 5.93
C ILE A 188 12.73 5.04 5.31
N ILE A 189 11.69 4.90 6.16
CA ILE A 189 10.29 5.09 5.79
C ILE A 189 9.73 6.32 6.50
N LEU A 190 9.03 7.17 5.74
CA LEU A 190 8.18 8.25 6.24
C LEU A 190 6.75 7.94 5.83
N ALA A 191 5.86 7.70 6.79
CA ALA A 191 4.50 7.24 6.54
C ALA A 191 3.47 8.01 7.37
N PRO A 192 2.24 8.20 6.88
CA PRO A 192 1.16 8.72 7.71
C PRO A 192 0.84 7.77 8.87
N ASP A 193 0.52 8.33 10.04
CA ASP A 193 0.11 7.57 11.23
C ASP A 193 -1.36 7.16 11.14
N SER A 194 -1.64 6.27 10.21
CA SER A 194 -2.94 5.68 9.94
C SER A 194 -2.80 4.17 9.80
N GLU A 195 -3.91 3.44 9.85
CA GLU A 195 -3.93 2.00 9.64
C GLU A 195 -3.30 1.62 8.29
N SER A 196 -3.73 2.28 7.21
CA SER A 196 -3.17 2.08 5.87
C SER A 196 -1.68 2.43 5.80
N GLY A 197 -1.25 3.55 6.39
CA GLY A 197 0.17 3.93 6.43
C GLY A 197 1.03 2.92 7.18
N ARG A 198 0.55 2.39 8.30
CA ARG A 198 1.23 1.34 9.07
C ARG A 198 1.26 0.00 8.32
N LEU A 199 0.20 -0.35 7.58
CA LEU A 199 0.17 -1.54 6.73
C LEU A 199 1.17 -1.41 5.57
N MET A 200 1.21 -0.27 4.88
CA MET A 200 2.19 0.00 3.82
C MET A 200 3.63 -0.06 4.36
N ALA A 201 3.90 0.48 5.56
CA ALA A 201 5.20 0.37 6.20
C ALA A 201 5.56 -1.08 6.55
N GLY A 202 4.59 -1.89 6.97
CA GLY A 202 4.75 -3.33 7.17
C GLY A 202 5.10 -4.06 5.89
N THR A 203 4.43 -3.73 4.79
CA THR A 203 4.73 -4.24 3.44
C THR A 203 6.16 -3.87 3.02
N ALA A 204 6.56 -2.60 3.20
CA ALA A 204 7.91 -2.15 2.87
C ALA A 204 8.98 -2.87 3.69
N LYS A 205 8.72 -3.09 5.00
CA LYS A 205 9.62 -3.85 5.87
C LYS A 205 9.76 -5.29 5.40
N ASN A 206 8.64 -5.95 5.09
CA ASN A 206 8.65 -7.33 4.58
C ASN A 206 9.40 -7.42 3.23
N ALA A 207 9.12 -6.50 2.29
CA ALA A 207 9.84 -6.43 1.03
C ALA A 207 11.35 -6.19 1.23
N ALA A 208 11.71 -5.32 2.17
CA ALA A 208 13.11 -5.06 2.52
C ALA A 208 13.85 -6.32 3.01
N GLU A 209 13.18 -7.15 3.82
CA GLU A 209 13.72 -8.45 4.26
C GLU A 209 13.92 -9.41 3.08
N ILE A 210 12.95 -9.48 2.16
CA ILE A 210 13.00 -10.35 0.98
C ILE A 210 14.14 -9.94 0.03
N TYR A 211 14.30 -8.64 -0.22
CA TYR A 211 15.32 -8.12 -1.13
C TYR A 211 16.67 -7.87 -0.44
N GLU A 212 16.81 -8.24 0.83
CA GLU A 212 18.02 -7.99 1.62
C GLU A 212 18.46 -6.52 1.53
N LEU A 213 17.52 -5.59 1.72
CA LEU A 213 17.74 -4.16 1.71
C LEU A 213 17.59 -3.61 3.13
N PRO A 214 18.67 -3.15 3.78
CA PRO A 214 18.63 -2.69 5.17
C PRO A 214 17.68 -1.52 5.38
N LEU A 215 16.76 -1.66 6.34
CA LEU A 215 15.85 -0.62 6.81
C LEU A 215 16.43 0.04 8.06
N ALA A 216 16.68 1.37 8.01
CA ALA A 216 17.31 2.12 9.08
C ALA A 216 16.33 2.68 10.11
N GLY A 217 15.09 2.99 9.71
CA GLY A 217 14.10 3.58 10.60
C GLY A 217 12.73 3.73 9.94
N ILE A 218 11.68 3.85 10.78
CA ILE A 218 10.29 4.09 10.36
C ILE A 218 9.75 5.25 11.20
N PHE A 219 9.35 6.33 10.54
CA PHE A 219 8.84 7.54 11.18
C PHE A 219 7.43 7.82 10.71
N TYR A 220 6.52 7.99 11.67
CA TYR A 220 5.12 8.30 11.40
C TYR A 220 4.83 9.78 11.63
N TYR A 221 3.87 10.30 10.88
CA TYR A 221 3.35 11.67 11.03
C TYR A 221 1.83 11.69 10.85
N GLU A 222 1.18 12.67 11.45
CA GLU A 222 -0.23 12.95 11.22
C GLU A 222 -0.37 13.71 9.89
N SER A 223 -1.09 13.12 8.92
CA SER A 223 -1.32 13.72 7.60
C SER A 223 -2.00 15.09 7.73
N GLY A 224 -1.54 16.06 6.95
CA GLY A 224 -2.05 17.43 6.99
C GLY A 224 -1.68 18.22 8.26
N ASN A 225 -0.91 17.65 9.21
CA ASN A 225 -0.43 18.36 10.39
C ASN A 225 1.02 18.85 10.21
N PRO A 226 1.27 20.16 9.94
CA PRO A 226 2.61 20.66 9.65
C PRO A 226 3.62 20.43 10.78
N ASN A 227 3.18 20.46 12.05
CA ASN A 227 4.06 20.23 13.19
C ASN A 227 4.47 18.75 13.29
N SER A 228 3.54 17.83 13.06
CA SER A 228 3.81 16.41 13.06
C SER A 228 4.76 16.05 11.90
N ILE A 229 4.51 16.55 10.70
CA ILE A 229 5.36 16.40 9.51
C ILE A 229 6.78 16.92 9.78
N LYS A 230 6.90 18.14 10.34
CA LYS A 230 8.19 18.73 10.71
C LYS A 230 8.95 17.88 11.72
N ASN A 231 8.26 17.38 12.76
CA ASN A 231 8.87 16.56 13.79
C ASN A 231 9.38 15.22 13.24
N ALA A 232 8.61 14.56 12.37
CA ALA A 232 9.04 13.34 11.70
C ALA A 232 10.29 13.57 10.83
N ALA A 233 10.32 14.64 10.03
CA ALA A 233 11.48 15.00 9.24
C ALA A 233 12.71 15.35 10.10
N SER A 234 12.51 16.04 11.23
CA SER A 234 13.60 16.35 12.19
C SER A 234 14.18 15.08 12.82
N ALA A 235 13.33 14.14 13.22
CA ALA A 235 13.76 12.85 13.78
C ALA A 235 14.52 12.03 12.70
N ALA A 236 13.95 11.91 11.52
CA ALA A 236 14.55 11.21 10.39
C ALA A 236 15.92 11.76 9.99
N SER A 237 16.10 13.09 10.05
CA SER A 237 17.37 13.78 9.75
C SER A 237 18.40 13.71 10.88
N MET A 238 18.06 13.15 12.04
CA MET A 238 18.89 13.22 13.26
C MET A 238 19.25 14.67 13.66
N HIS A 239 18.42 15.65 13.31
CA HIS A 239 18.77 17.07 13.41
C HIS A 239 19.26 17.45 14.80
N ASN A 240 18.54 17.05 15.86
CA ASN A 240 18.92 17.36 17.24
C ASN A 240 20.29 16.78 17.62
N ALA A 241 20.55 15.50 17.29
CA ALA A 241 21.82 14.86 17.58
C ALA A 241 22.98 15.52 16.82
N ARG A 242 22.77 15.85 15.54
CA ARG A 242 23.75 16.53 14.67
C ARG A 242 24.07 17.95 15.15
N THR A 243 23.06 18.72 15.59
CA THR A 243 23.21 20.06 16.17
C THR A 243 23.92 20.00 17.54
N MET A 244 23.56 19.04 18.40
CA MET A 244 24.25 18.86 19.70
C MET A 244 25.71 18.49 19.51
N ALA A 245 26.03 17.60 18.57
CA ALA A 245 27.41 17.25 18.24
C ALA A 245 28.19 18.46 17.69
N HIS A 246 27.58 19.26 16.83
CA HIS A 246 28.14 20.50 16.31
C HIS A 246 28.44 21.50 17.46
N THR A 247 27.46 21.76 18.32
CA THR A 247 27.62 22.65 19.47
C THR A 247 28.75 22.18 20.38
N ARG A 248 28.83 20.87 20.64
CA ARG A 248 29.90 20.28 21.46
C ARG A 248 31.27 20.44 20.83
N ALA A 249 31.40 20.17 19.52
CA ALA A 249 32.67 20.34 18.80
C ALA A 249 33.17 21.79 18.85
N ARG A 250 32.27 22.75 18.62
CA ARG A 250 32.59 24.19 18.74
C ARG A 250 33.06 24.57 20.14
N GLN A 251 32.34 24.09 21.18
CA GLN A 251 32.68 24.37 22.58
C GLN A 251 34.07 23.85 22.94
N VAL A 252 34.40 22.61 22.55
CA VAL A 252 35.75 22.04 22.79
C VAL A 252 36.82 22.86 22.14
N LEU A 253 36.69 23.28 20.89
CA LEU A 253 37.65 24.12 20.20
C LEU A 253 37.80 25.50 20.88
N SER A 254 36.70 26.13 21.27
CA SER A 254 36.70 27.42 21.98
C SER A 254 37.40 27.35 23.35
N ASP A 255 37.11 26.28 24.12
CA ASP A 255 37.73 26.05 25.40
C ASP A 255 39.24 25.87 25.31
N ILE A 256 39.72 25.12 24.31
CA ILE A 256 41.16 24.92 24.03
C ILE A 256 41.81 26.23 23.60
N LEU A 257 41.19 26.99 22.71
CA LEU A 257 41.70 28.27 22.23
C LEU A 257 41.82 29.32 23.38
N THR A 258 40.98 29.22 24.40
CA THR A 258 40.93 30.16 25.52
C THR A 258 41.86 29.76 26.66
N ASN A 259 41.90 28.46 27.01
CA ASN A 259 42.50 28.00 28.27
C ASN A 259 43.86 27.31 28.10
N GLU A 260 44.26 26.93 26.89
CA GLU A 260 45.48 26.16 26.65
C GLU A 260 46.64 27.03 26.11
N ARG A 261 47.87 26.68 26.51
CA ARG A 261 49.05 27.25 25.88
C ARG A 261 49.30 26.62 24.54
N LEU A 262 49.09 27.36 23.46
CA LEU A 262 49.16 26.93 22.11
C LEU A 262 50.35 27.58 21.36
N THR A 263 50.97 26.82 20.48
CA THR A 263 51.89 27.40 19.49
C THR A 263 51.08 28.18 18.44
N ILE A 264 51.75 29.05 17.70
CA ILE A 264 51.12 29.85 16.64
C ILE A 264 50.45 28.94 15.60
N VAL A 265 51.08 27.82 15.26
CA VAL A 265 50.56 26.85 14.28
C VAL A 265 49.31 26.12 14.82
N GLU A 266 49.37 25.67 16.07
CA GLU A 266 48.22 25.02 16.71
C GLU A 266 47.04 25.98 16.77
N LYS A 267 47.24 27.21 17.21
CA LYS A 267 46.20 28.24 17.29
C LYS A 267 45.58 28.52 15.92
N SER A 268 46.41 28.66 14.88
CA SER A 268 45.93 28.87 13.51
C SER A 268 45.08 27.70 13.00
N ASN A 269 45.52 26.46 13.25
CA ASN A 269 44.80 25.27 12.83
C ASN A 269 43.46 25.11 13.55
N LEU A 270 43.39 25.39 14.85
CA LEU A 270 42.17 25.32 15.62
C LEU A 270 41.17 26.43 15.24
N ASN A 271 41.65 27.66 14.98
CA ASN A 271 40.80 28.74 14.46
C ASN A 271 40.20 28.37 13.09
N THR A 272 41.01 27.81 12.18
CA THR A 272 40.49 27.37 10.89
C THR A 272 39.41 26.29 11.01
N GLN A 273 39.51 25.40 11.98
CA GLN A 273 38.47 24.40 12.23
C GLN A 273 37.22 25.04 12.82
N LEU A 274 37.37 25.99 13.76
CA LEU A 274 36.26 26.73 14.35
C LEU A 274 35.52 27.52 13.28
N GLU A 275 36.21 28.24 12.41
CA GLU A 275 35.62 28.96 11.27
C GLU A 275 34.83 28.03 10.30
N LYS A 276 35.33 26.81 10.09
CA LYS A 276 34.58 25.80 9.28
C LYS A 276 33.30 25.36 9.95
N LEU A 277 33.32 25.13 11.28
CA LEU A 277 32.13 24.78 12.04
C LEU A 277 31.14 25.95 12.10
N GLU A 278 31.59 27.19 12.12
CA GLU A 278 30.71 28.37 12.09
C GLU A 278 29.92 28.56 10.79
N ARG A 279 30.33 27.88 9.72
CA ARG A 279 29.66 27.93 8.39
C ARG A 279 28.59 26.85 8.22
N VAL A 280 28.41 25.96 9.17
CA VAL A 280 27.44 24.86 9.14
C VAL A 280 26.63 24.84 10.44
N ASP A 281 25.40 24.39 10.37
CA ASP A 281 24.52 24.29 11.54
C ASP A 281 24.57 22.91 12.19
N THR A 282 24.98 21.89 11.44
CA THR A 282 25.05 20.51 11.91
C THR A 282 26.36 19.83 11.48
N ILE A 283 26.77 18.78 12.22
CA ILE A 283 27.83 17.84 11.82
C ILE A 283 27.32 16.40 11.91
N GLY A 284 27.98 15.52 11.18
CA GLY A 284 27.56 14.11 11.08
C GLY A 284 26.79 13.82 9.81
N ARG A 285 26.79 12.54 9.43
CA ARG A 285 26.07 12.05 8.27
C ARG A 285 24.81 11.30 8.72
N ILE A 286 23.79 11.32 7.88
CA ILE A 286 22.65 10.43 8.01
C ILE A 286 23.10 9.00 7.69
N PRO A 287 22.51 7.96 8.35
CA PRO A 287 22.92 6.57 8.16
C PRO A 287 22.23 5.87 6.97
N TYR A 288 21.52 6.59 6.13
CA TYR A 288 20.78 6.06 4.98
C TYR A 288 21.06 6.87 3.71
N ASP A 289 20.81 6.27 2.55
CA ASP A 289 20.98 6.89 1.23
C ASP A 289 19.68 6.94 0.41
N ALA A 290 18.56 6.53 1.03
CA ALA A 290 17.23 6.64 0.43
C ALA A 290 16.13 6.90 1.47
N VAL A 291 15.05 7.56 1.03
CA VAL A 291 13.82 7.81 1.78
C VAL A 291 12.64 7.27 0.96
N LEU A 292 11.85 6.38 1.56
CA LEU A 292 10.58 5.92 1.02
C LEU A 292 9.44 6.69 1.68
N PHE A 293 8.71 7.45 0.89
CA PHE A 293 7.52 8.18 1.31
C PHE A 293 6.27 7.35 1.00
N LEU A 294 5.45 7.10 2.01
CA LEU A 294 4.21 6.34 1.90
C LEU A 294 2.96 7.22 2.10
N GLY A 295 3.08 8.51 1.90
CA GLY A 295 2.01 9.49 1.98
C GLY A 295 1.66 10.11 0.63
N ASN A 296 0.62 10.95 0.65
CA ASN A 296 0.19 11.73 -0.51
C ASN A 296 1.24 12.76 -0.97
N GLY A 297 1.01 13.38 -2.13
CA GLY A 297 1.94 14.33 -2.72
C GLY A 297 2.20 15.56 -1.85
N ASP A 298 1.19 16.13 -1.20
CA ASP A 298 1.31 17.36 -0.41
C ASP A 298 2.13 17.17 0.88
N ASP A 299 1.84 16.12 1.63
CA ASP A 299 2.64 15.77 2.81
C ASP A 299 4.08 15.44 2.41
N THR A 300 4.26 14.75 1.28
CA THR A 300 5.59 14.40 0.76
C THR A 300 6.41 15.63 0.37
N LYS A 301 5.83 16.62 -0.32
CA LYS A 301 6.50 17.91 -0.62
C LYS A 301 6.95 18.60 0.66
N SER A 302 6.08 18.62 1.66
CA SER A 302 6.37 19.21 2.97
C SER A 302 7.52 18.48 3.67
N LEU A 303 7.51 17.14 3.72
CA LEU A 303 8.57 16.30 4.29
C LEU A 303 9.91 16.52 3.57
N ALA A 304 9.92 16.50 2.23
CA ALA A 304 11.12 16.72 1.43
C ALA A 304 11.74 18.10 1.69
N SER A 305 10.89 19.14 1.80
CA SER A 305 11.32 20.50 2.14
C SER A 305 11.90 20.57 3.55
N TYR A 306 11.29 19.91 4.56
CA TYR A 306 11.85 19.86 5.92
C TYR A 306 13.12 19.02 6.00
N LEU A 307 13.26 17.91 5.27
CA LEU A 307 14.51 17.16 5.24
C LEU A 307 15.67 18.04 4.75
N ARG A 308 15.44 18.83 3.71
CA ARG A 308 16.45 19.81 3.23
C ARG A 308 16.72 20.90 4.27
N TYR A 309 15.69 21.42 4.92
CA TYR A 309 15.83 22.40 6.00
C TYR A 309 16.68 21.87 7.16
N PHE A 310 16.60 20.56 7.43
CA PHE A 310 17.38 19.86 8.45
C PHE A 310 18.69 19.26 7.91
N ASP A 311 19.28 19.86 6.88
CA ASP A 311 20.57 19.49 6.32
C ASP A 311 20.67 18.03 5.82
N VAL A 312 19.61 17.52 5.20
CA VAL A 312 19.64 16.29 4.40
C VAL A 312 19.71 16.69 2.92
N PRO A 313 20.90 16.78 2.32
CA PRO A 313 21.03 17.21 0.94
C PRO A 313 20.52 16.13 -0.02
N ALA A 314 19.93 16.56 -1.14
CA ALA A 314 19.38 15.65 -2.16
C ALA A 314 20.40 14.65 -2.74
N ARG A 315 21.70 14.99 -2.70
CA ARG A 315 22.80 14.09 -3.12
C ARG A 315 23.05 12.93 -2.15
N ASP A 316 22.62 13.05 -0.88
CA ASP A 316 22.90 12.07 0.17
C ASP A 316 21.71 11.13 0.40
N ALA A 317 20.50 11.50 -0.05
CA ALA A 317 19.31 10.68 0.07
C ALA A 317 18.44 10.78 -1.19
N ARG A 318 18.23 9.65 -1.87
CA ARG A 318 17.31 9.51 -3.00
C ARG A 318 15.87 9.34 -2.50
N PHE A 319 14.92 9.89 -3.21
CA PHE A 319 13.51 9.88 -2.83
C PHE A 319 12.73 8.88 -3.66
N TYR A 320 11.90 8.09 -2.98
CA TYR A 320 11.06 7.07 -3.57
C TYR A 320 9.63 7.19 -3.04
N GLY A 321 8.64 6.90 -3.89
CA GLY A 321 7.24 6.94 -3.53
C GLY A 321 6.43 5.85 -4.22
N THR A 322 5.13 5.90 -4.00
CA THR A 322 4.17 4.94 -4.52
C THR A 322 3.13 5.63 -5.40
N THR A 323 2.15 4.89 -5.85
CA THR A 323 0.99 5.39 -6.60
C THR A 323 0.21 6.50 -5.87
N MET A 324 0.47 6.73 -4.59
CA MET A 324 -0.09 7.87 -3.82
C MET A 324 0.35 9.25 -4.35
N TRP A 325 1.30 9.29 -5.29
CA TRP A 325 1.74 10.53 -5.95
C TRP A 325 1.06 10.76 -7.30
N ASP A 326 0.32 9.78 -7.82
CA ASP A 326 -0.40 9.93 -9.08
C ASP A 326 -1.44 11.06 -8.98
N GLY A 327 -1.53 11.85 -10.05
CA GLY A 327 -2.50 12.95 -10.12
C GLY A 327 -2.18 14.16 -9.26
N SER A 328 -1.14 14.14 -8.43
CA SER A 328 -0.73 15.27 -7.60
C SER A 328 0.23 16.21 -8.35
N ASP A 329 0.35 17.45 -7.89
CA ASP A 329 1.26 18.45 -8.44
C ASP A 329 2.73 18.25 -8.03
N ILE A 330 3.05 17.14 -7.35
CA ILE A 330 4.42 16.78 -6.92
C ILE A 330 5.41 16.79 -8.09
N ALA A 331 4.94 16.51 -9.30
CA ALA A 331 5.76 16.49 -10.51
C ALA A 331 6.30 17.87 -10.91
N TYR A 332 5.72 18.96 -10.38
CA TYR A 332 6.23 20.33 -10.57
C TYR A 332 7.19 20.77 -9.48
N ASP A 333 7.32 20.00 -8.39
CA ASP A 333 8.16 20.37 -7.27
C ASP A 333 9.63 20.07 -7.56
N THR A 334 10.45 21.13 -7.69
CA THR A 334 11.89 20.99 -7.94
C THR A 334 12.65 20.31 -6.80
N THR A 335 12.08 20.24 -5.59
CA THR A 335 12.67 19.49 -4.48
C THR A 335 12.61 18.00 -4.69
N MET A 336 11.72 17.55 -5.55
CA MET A 336 11.47 16.13 -5.86
C MET A 336 12.18 15.67 -7.15
N MET A 337 12.96 16.54 -7.81
CA MET A 337 13.71 16.15 -9.02
C MET A 337 14.59 14.91 -8.75
N GLY A 338 14.48 13.91 -9.63
CA GLY A 338 15.15 12.62 -9.51
C GLY A 338 14.46 11.62 -8.58
N ALA A 339 13.34 12.01 -7.97
CA ALA A 339 12.53 11.07 -7.20
C ALA A 339 11.84 10.07 -8.14
N LYS A 340 11.74 8.81 -7.70
CA LYS A 340 11.12 7.73 -8.45
C LYS A 340 9.88 7.21 -7.72
N PHE A 341 8.86 6.82 -8.48
CA PHE A 341 7.71 6.13 -7.88
C PHE A 341 7.11 5.08 -8.82
N ALA A 342 6.43 4.12 -8.19
CA ALA A 342 5.70 3.09 -8.91
C ALA A 342 4.29 3.61 -9.24
N THR A 343 3.86 3.45 -10.48
CA THR A 343 2.52 3.88 -10.92
C THR A 343 1.94 2.93 -11.97
N MET A 344 0.63 2.99 -12.16
CA MET A 344 -0.04 2.20 -13.19
C MET A 344 0.35 2.69 -14.60
N PRO A 345 0.35 1.80 -15.61
CA PRO A 345 0.47 2.19 -17.00
C PRO A 345 -0.63 3.19 -17.41
N ASP A 346 -0.40 3.92 -18.49
CA ASP A 346 -1.44 4.78 -19.07
C ASP A 346 -2.65 3.97 -19.50
N ILE A 347 -3.83 4.56 -19.42
CA ILE A 347 -5.06 3.93 -19.90
C ILE A 347 -4.95 3.72 -21.42
N ASN A 348 -5.37 2.54 -21.88
CA ASN A 348 -5.35 2.21 -23.30
C ASN A 348 -6.08 3.29 -24.12
N PRO A 349 -5.43 3.87 -25.15
CA PRO A 349 -6.03 4.92 -25.98
C PRO A 349 -7.32 4.49 -26.70
N GLU A 350 -7.46 3.22 -27.07
CA GLU A 350 -8.69 2.72 -27.71
C GLU A 350 -9.86 2.73 -26.74
N PHE A 351 -9.62 2.30 -25.49
CA PHE A 351 -10.61 2.41 -24.42
C PHE A 351 -10.96 3.88 -24.14
N THR A 352 -9.95 4.74 -24.02
CA THR A 352 -10.15 6.18 -23.77
C THR A 352 -11.04 6.81 -24.83
N ASN A 353 -10.75 6.57 -26.11
CA ASN A 353 -11.52 7.10 -27.22
C ASN A 353 -12.96 6.59 -27.21
N LEU A 354 -13.16 5.29 -26.95
CA LEU A 354 -14.48 4.70 -26.94
C LEU A 354 -15.31 5.20 -25.74
N TYR A 355 -14.71 5.24 -24.55
CA TYR A 355 -15.37 5.75 -23.36
C TYR A 355 -15.81 7.19 -23.54
N GLN A 356 -14.93 8.05 -24.09
CA GLN A 356 -15.24 9.45 -24.36
C GLN A 356 -16.37 9.62 -25.41
N GLN A 357 -16.41 8.76 -26.44
CA GLN A 357 -17.51 8.78 -27.42
C GLN A 357 -18.87 8.44 -26.80
N ILE A 358 -18.90 7.57 -25.79
CA ILE A 358 -20.14 7.09 -25.16
C ILE A 358 -20.57 8.00 -24.02
N SER A 359 -19.65 8.38 -23.14
CA SER A 359 -19.94 9.17 -21.94
C SER A 359 -19.88 10.68 -22.17
N GLY A 360 -19.08 11.14 -23.13
CA GLY A 360 -18.69 12.54 -23.29
C GLY A 360 -17.49 12.96 -22.45
N ASP A 361 -17.08 12.16 -21.46
CA ASP A 361 -16.04 12.45 -20.47
C ASP A 361 -14.78 11.60 -20.72
N MET A 362 -13.64 12.04 -20.18
CA MET A 362 -12.42 11.25 -20.14
C MET A 362 -12.56 10.14 -19.08
N PRO A 363 -12.10 8.90 -19.36
CA PRO A 363 -12.15 7.83 -18.37
C PRO A 363 -11.13 8.07 -17.26
N ASN A 364 -11.55 7.82 -16.03
CA ASN A 364 -10.66 7.65 -14.89
C ASN A 364 -10.42 6.15 -14.57
N ARG A 365 -9.63 5.85 -13.54
CA ARG A 365 -9.30 4.46 -13.15
C ARG A 365 -10.54 3.65 -12.72
N LEU A 366 -11.57 4.28 -12.17
CA LEU A 366 -12.80 3.56 -11.84
C LEU A 366 -13.53 3.07 -13.09
N ALA A 367 -13.45 3.83 -14.19
CA ALA A 367 -14.00 3.39 -15.47
C ALA A 367 -13.25 2.17 -16.02
N THR A 368 -11.92 2.15 -15.94
CA THR A 368 -11.12 0.99 -16.36
C THR A 368 -11.43 -0.25 -15.51
N PHE A 369 -11.50 -0.08 -14.19
CA PHE A 369 -11.83 -1.17 -13.27
C PHE A 369 -13.23 -1.75 -13.52
N GLY A 370 -14.22 -0.91 -13.78
CA GLY A 370 -15.58 -1.36 -14.10
C GLY A 370 -15.64 -2.16 -15.41
N TYR A 371 -14.92 -1.71 -16.42
CA TYR A 371 -14.85 -2.38 -17.71
C TYR A 371 -14.13 -3.74 -17.60
N ASP A 372 -12.96 -3.76 -16.94
CA ASP A 372 -12.17 -4.97 -16.77
C ASP A 372 -12.88 -6.00 -15.86
N ALA A 373 -13.55 -5.56 -14.79
CA ALA A 373 -14.39 -6.41 -13.93
C ALA A 373 -15.48 -7.10 -14.74
N THR A 374 -16.13 -6.35 -15.62
CA THR A 374 -17.22 -6.88 -16.45
C THR A 374 -16.72 -7.89 -17.47
N ASN A 375 -15.60 -7.61 -18.15
CA ASN A 375 -14.99 -8.56 -19.07
C ASN A 375 -14.52 -9.83 -18.36
N MET A 376 -13.96 -9.70 -17.15
CA MET A 376 -13.57 -10.83 -16.31
C MET A 376 -14.79 -11.67 -15.92
N ALA A 377 -15.90 -11.02 -15.53
CA ALA A 377 -17.16 -11.69 -15.20
C ALA A 377 -17.75 -12.43 -16.39
N ILE A 378 -17.79 -11.79 -17.58
CA ILE A 378 -18.24 -12.42 -18.82
C ILE A 378 -17.36 -13.63 -19.15
N GLY A 379 -16.03 -13.45 -19.11
CA GLY A 379 -15.10 -14.53 -19.39
C GLY A 379 -15.25 -15.71 -18.43
N MET A 380 -15.48 -15.46 -17.15
CA MET A 380 -15.75 -16.50 -16.15
C MET A 380 -17.02 -17.28 -16.48
N ILE A 381 -18.12 -16.58 -16.74
CA ILE A 381 -19.45 -17.20 -17.03
C ILE A 381 -19.39 -18.12 -18.24
N TYR A 382 -18.66 -17.73 -19.28
CA TYR A 382 -18.60 -18.48 -20.55
C TYR A 382 -17.34 -19.36 -20.70
N SER A 383 -16.54 -19.49 -19.63
CA SER A 383 -15.36 -20.37 -19.60
C SER A 383 -15.73 -21.80 -19.22
N ASP A 384 -15.01 -22.78 -19.77
CA ASP A 384 -15.07 -24.17 -19.33
C ASP A 384 -14.25 -24.43 -18.04
N LYS A 385 -13.53 -23.42 -17.53
CA LYS A 385 -12.76 -23.52 -16.28
C LYS A 385 -13.69 -23.40 -15.07
N SER A 386 -13.27 -23.95 -13.92
CA SER A 386 -13.93 -23.65 -12.66
C SER A 386 -13.83 -22.13 -12.35
N THR A 387 -14.74 -21.62 -11.54
CA THR A 387 -14.77 -20.20 -11.14
C THR A 387 -13.44 -19.75 -10.57
N ALA A 388 -12.87 -20.55 -9.64
CA ALA A 388 -11.57 -20.22 -9.05
C ALA A 388 -10.43 -20.33 -10.06
N ALA A 389 -10.38 -21.39 -10.88
CA ALA A 389 -9.37 -21.54 -11.92
C ALA A 389 -9.40 -20.44 -12.98
N TYR A 390 -10.55 -19.81 -13.18
CA TYR A 390 -10.63 -18.65 -14.05
C TYR A 390 -10.21 -17.37 -13.32
N LEU A 391 -10.85 -17.04 -12.19
CA LEU A 391 -10.61 -15.76 -11.51
C LEU A 391 -9.20 -15.64 -10.91
N LEU A 392 -8.64 -16.74 -10.44
CA LEU A 392 -7.32 -16.79 -9.81
C LEU A 392 -6.20 -17.24 -10.75
N ASP A 393 -6.38 -17.14 -12.09
CA ASP A 393 -5.31 -17.52 -13.03
C ASP A 393 -4.02 -16.76 -12.71
N PRO A 394 -2.94 -17.46 -12.29
CA PRO A 394 -1.71 -16.80 -11.87
C PRO A 394 -0.97 -16.07 -13.00
N SER A 395 -1.31 -16.38 -14.26
CA SER A 395 -0.82 -15.64 -15.43
C SER A 395 -1.38 -14.23 -15.49
N GLY A 396 -2.56 -14.02 -14.93
CA GLY A 396 -3.26 -12.74 -14.93
C GLY A 396 -3.94 -12.40 -16.27
N TYR A 397 -4.42 -11.17 -16.30
CA TYR A 397 -5.25 -10.61 -17.36
C TYR A 397 -4.68 -9.29 -17.85
N MET A 398 -4.61 -9.12 -19.16
CA MET A 398 -4.26 -7.85 -19.75
C MET A 398 -5.51 -6.96 -19.82
N GLY A 399 -5.62 -6.03 -18.90
CA GLY A 399 -6.72 -5.07 -18.79
C GLY A 399 -6.49 -3.77 -19.56
N THR A 400 -7.43 -2.82 -19.39
CA THR A 400 -7.42 -1.49 -20.05
C THR A 400 -6.27 -0.59 -19.60
N ASP A 401 -5.74 -0.84 -18.41
CA ASP A 401 -4.66 -0.07 -17.79
C ASP A 401 -3.49 -0.95 -17.34
N GLY A 402 -3.30 -2.07 -18.01
CA GLY A 402 -2.16 -2.96 -17.83
C GLY A 402 -2.52 -4.32 -17.28
N LEU A 403 -1.48 -5.09 -17.01
CA LEU A 403 -1.59 -6.46 -16.53
C LEU A 403 -2.01 -6.49 -15.05
N PHE A 404 -2.95 -7.36 -14.71
CA PHE A 404 -3.36 -7.62 -13.32
C PHE A 404 -3.72 -9.09 -13.12
N ARG A 405 -3.72 -9.55 -11.86
CA ARG A 405 -4.27 -10.84 -11.45
C ARG A 405 -4.93 -10.73 -10.08
N MET A 406 -5.83 -11.68 -9.79
CA MET A 406 -6.44 -11.82 -8.48
C MET A 406 -5.64 -12.78 -7.61
N GLN A 407 -5.63 -12.51 -6.32
CA GLN A 407 -5.03 -13.36 -5.31
C GLN A 407 -6.12 -14.08 -4.50
N PRO A 408 -5.83 -15.25 -3.89
CA PRO A 408 -6.81 -15.95 -3.06
C PRO A 408 -7.33 -15.15 -1.86
N THR A 409 -6.55 -14.18 -1.37
CA THR A 409 -7.01 -13.21 -0.34
C THR A 409 -8.11 -12.27 -0.82
N GLY A 410 -8.39 -12.26 -2.12
CA GLY A 410 -9.27 -11.29 -2.76
C GLY A 410 -8.57 -9.99 -3.21
N ALA A 411 -7.31 -9.79 -2.87
CA ALA A 411 -6.56 -8.63 -3.35
C ALA A 411 -6.24 -8.75 -4.84
N SER A 412 -6.21 -7.61 -5.55
CA SER A 412 -5.64 -7.53 -6.90
C SER A 412 -4.15 -7.20 -6.82
N GLU A 413 -3.37 -7.83 -7.68
CA GLU A 413 -1.99 -7.46 -7.95
C GLU A 413 -1.90 -6.88 -9.36
N ARG A 414 -1.30 -5.69 -9.48
CA ARG A 414 -1.14 -5.00 -10.77
C ARG A 414 0.33 -4.81 -11.11
N ALA A 415 0.67 -5.00 -12.38
CA ALA A 415 2.00 -4.70 -12.89
C ALA A 415 2.16 -3.18 -13.03
N LEU A 416 3.12 -2.62 -12.29
CA LEU A 416 3.37 -1.18 -12.23
C LEU A 416 4.64 -0.82 -13.01
N ARG A 417 4.62 0.34 -13.66
CA ARG A 417 5.79 0.99 -14.25
C ARG A 417 6.53 1.82 -13.21
N ILE A 418 7.79 2.12 -13.45
CA ILE A 418 8.57 3.07 -12.66
C ILE A 418 8.77 4.36 -13.45
N VAL A 419 8.46 5.48 -12.82
CA VAL A 419 8.63 6.80 -13.38
C VAL A 419 9.55 7.64 -12.50
N GLU A 420 10.19 8.67 -13.11
CA GLU A 420 11.08 9.61 -12.45
C GLU A 420 10.57 11.03 -12.65
N LEU A 421 10.60 11.82 -11.59
CA LEU A 421 10.26 13.23 -11.61
C LEU A 421 11.44 14.07 -12.12
N ASP A 422 11.22 14.84 -13.18
CA ASP A 422 12.23 15.73 -13.77
C ASP A 422 11.89 17.22 -13.64
N GLY A 423 10.81 17.54 -12.93
CA GLY A 423 10.32 18.91 -12.71
C GLY A 423 9.54 19.50 -13.91
N SER A 424 9.28 18.71 -14.94
CA SER A 424 8.51 19.18 -16.12
C SER A 424 6.99 19.20 -15.89
N GLY A 425 6.52 18.60 -14.78
CA GLY A 425 5.12 18.38 -14.49
C GLY A 425 4.58 17.05 -15.04
N THR A 426 5.33 16.35 -15.88
CA THR A 426 4.96 15.02 -16.40
C THR A 426 6.05 14.01 -15.99
N PRO A 427 5.73 13.01 -15.17
CA PRO A 427 6.70 11.98 -14.80
C PRO A 427 7.22 11.22 -16.03
N ARG A 428 8.52 11.01 -16.11
CA ARG A 428 9.17 10.30 -17.21
C ARG A 428 9.27 8.81 -16.90
N GLU A 429 8.71 7.96 -17.74
CA GLU A 429 8.89 6.51 -17.61
C GLU A 429 10.36 6.11 -17.76
N ILE A 430 10.87 5.34 -16.79
CA ILE A 430 12.23 4.80 -16.78
C ILE A 430 12.25 3.26 -16.86
N LYS A 431 11.20 2.61 -16.37
CA LYS A 431 10.98 1.17 -16.56
C LYS A 431 9.51 0.93 -16.88
N PRO A 432 9.20 0.23 -17.97
CA PRO A 432 7.83 -0.15 -18.28
C PRO A 432 7.30 -1.15 -17.25
N ALA A 433 5.99 -1.25 -17.15
CA ALA A 433 5.35 -2.30 -16.38
C ALA A 433 5.69 -3.69 -16.98
N PRO A 434 5.88 -4.72 -16.14
CA PRO A 434 6.05 -6.09 -16.61
C PRO A 434 4.89 -6.54 -17.50
N SER A 435 5.19 -7.33 -18.52
CA SER A 435 4.20 -7.92 -19.44
C SER A 435 3.69 -9.28 -18.98
N ASP A 436 4.26 -9.83 -17.91
CA ASP A 436 3.89 -11.12 -17.33
C ASP A 436 4.21 -11.15 -15.83
N PHE A 437 3.59 -12.08 -15.11
CA PHE A 437 3.85 -12.39 -13.71
C PHE A 437 4.79 -13.61 -13.52
N MET A 438 5.55 -13.98 -14.55
CA MET A 438 6.47 -15.12 -14.51
C MET A 438 7.67 -14.92 -13.59
N SER A 439 7.92 -13.70 -13.11
CA SER A 439 9.00 -13.42 -12.17
C SER A 439 8.73 -14.10 -10.82
N PRO A 440 9.73 -14.81 -10.24
CA PRO A 440 9.60 -15.39 -8.90
C PRO A 440 9.20 -14.39 -7.81
N LEU A 441 9.42 -13.09 -8.06
CA LEU A 441 9.12 -12.01 -7.14
C LEU A 441 7.62 -11.76 -6.96
N TYR A 442 6.79 -12.20 -7.91
CA TYR A 442 5.32 -12.13 -7.79
C TYR A 442 4.70 -13.41 -7.21
N ASN A 443 5.49 -14.48 -7.06
CA ASN A 443 5.08 -15.74 -6.44
C ASN A 443 5.45 -15.81 -4.95
N ILE A 444 5.65 -14.66 -4.31
CA ILE A 444 5.92 -14.64 -2.88
C ILE A 444 4.67 -15.13 -2.17
N GLU A 445 4.83 -16.24 -1.41
CA GLU A 445 3.83 -16.73 -0.48
C GLU A 445 3.19 -15.53 0.23
N GLN A 446 1.87 -15.49 0.26
CA GLN A 446 1.13 -14.41 0.91
C GLN A 446 1.43 -14.44 2.40
N ARG A 447 2.49 -13.74 2.78
CA ARG A 447 2.79 -13.55 4.20
C ARG A 447 1.73 -12.62 4.75
N HIS A 448 1.19 -13.00 5.89
CA HIS A 448 0.32 -12.11 6.64
C HIS A 448 1.11 -10.85 6.99
N ILE A 449 0.81 -9.76 6.26
CA ILE A 449 1.48 -8.47 6.47
C ILE A 449 0.85 -7.82 7.70
N THR A 450 1.68 -7.56 8.70
CA THR A 450 1.24 -6.86 9.90
C THR A 450 1.65 -5.38 9.84
N PRO A 451 0.81 -4.47 10.35
CA PRO A 451 1.18 -3.06 10.50
C PRO A 451 2.51 -2.92 11.25
N ALA A 452 3.45 -2.14 10.71
CA ALA A 452 4.74 -1.95 11.34
C ALA A 452 4.66 -0.93 12.48
N PRO A 453 5.33 -1.16 13.64
CA PRO A 453 5.54 -0.11 14.63
C PRO A 453 6.56 0.92 14.14
N ALA A 454 6.59 2.11 14.77
CA ALA A 454 7.68 3.04 14.56
C ALA A 454 9.03 2.40 14.93
N MET A 455 10.08 2.78 14.21
CA MET A 455 11.43 2.27 14.44
C MET A 455 12.41 3.44 14.45
N ASP A 456 13.07 3.65 15.57
CA ASP A 456 14.13 4.64 15.69
C ASP A 456 15.34 4.29 14.80
N LEU A 457 16.08 5.32 14.41
CA LEU A 457 17.28 5.12 13.60
C LEU A 457 18.29 4.19 14.28
N GLN A 458 18.65 3.15 13.58
CA GLN A 458 19.70 2.22 13.98
C GLN A 458 21.08 2.83 13.67
N THR A 459 21.62 3.60 14.60
CA THR A 459 22.89 4.28 14.46
C THR A 459 23.64 4.33 15.78
N PRO A 460 25.00 4.24 15.78
CA PRO A 460 25.79 4.32 16.99
C PRO A 460 25.83 5.72 17.62
N GLY A 461 25.14 6.70 17.03
CA GLY A 461 25.20 8.11 17.44
C GLY A 461 26.32 8.89 16.73
N ILE A 462 26.47 10.15 17.10
CA ILE A 462 27.45 11.06 16.50
C ILE A 462 28.50 11.41 17.54
N ASP A 463 29.74 11.00 17.30
CA ASP A 463 30.87 11.37 18.14
C ASP A 463 31.49 12.68 17.63
N PRO A 464 31.41 13.80 18.39
CA PRO A 464 31.97 15.08 17.99
C PRO A 464 33.49 15.05 17.74
N ASP A 465 34.20 14.16 18.41
CA ASP A 465 35.68 14.05 18.29
C ASP A 465 36.13 13.59 16.90
N ASN A 466 35.25 12.98 16.11
CA ASN A 466 35.53 12.59 14.73
C ASN A 466 35.56 13.80 13.76
N TYR A 467 35.07 14.95 14.19
CA TYR A 467 34.94 16.17 13.37
C TYR A 467 35.92 17.29 13.74
N ILE A 468 36.75 17.08 14.78
CA ILE A 468 37.79 18.01 15.23
C ILE A 468 39.15 17.30 15.30
N ARG A 469 40.20 18.03 14.97
CA ARG A 469 41.59 17.54 15.08
C ARG A 469 42.31 18.33 16.15
N LEU A 470 42.57 17.68 17.29
CA LEU A 470 43.26 18.27 18.42
C LEU A 470 44.77 17.99 18.34
N PRO A 471 45.63 18.89 18.88
CA PRO A 471 47.04 18.56 19.13
C PRO A 471 47.15 17.31 20.01
N GLU A 472 48.08 16.40 19.68
CA GLU A 472 48.21 15.09 20.35
C GLU A 472 48.29 15.20 21.89
N ARG A 473 49.03 16.19 22.39
CA ARG A 473 49.21 16.44 23.81
C ARG A 473 47.90 16.84 24.53
N LEU A 474 46.93 17.38 23.82
CA LEU A 474 45.62 17.78 24.34
C LEU A 474 44.53 16.74 24.07
N ALA A 475 44.74 15.92 23.08
CA ALA A 475 43.73 14.94 22.64
C ALA A 475 43.28 14.00 23.79
N SER A 476 44.23 13.52 24.61
CA SER A 476 43.90 12.62 25.73
C SER A 476 43.10 13.29 26.83
N SER A 477 43.36 14.56 27.15
CA SER A 477 42.70 15.30 28.25
C SER A 477 41.28 15.77 27.87
N TYR A 478 41.05 16.03 26.56
CA TYR A 478 39.76 16.47 26.08
C TYR A 478 38.88 15.30 25.60
N ARG A 479 39.47 14.23 25.02
CA ARG A 479 38.72 12.99 24.71
C ARG A 479 38.22 12.26 25.93
N SER A 480 38.97 12.23 27.03
CA SER A 480 38.49 11.60 28.28
C SER A 480 37.33 12.34 28.95
N LYS A 481 37.14 13.63 28.65
CA LYS A 481 35.96 14.41 29.07
C LYS A 481 34.76 14.23 28.15
N THR A 482 34.98 13.69 26.95
CA THR A 482 33.96 13.47 25.91
C THR A 482 33.44 12.02 25.88
N ILE A 483 34.23 11.05 26.36
CA ILE A 483 33.95 9.59 26.31
C ILE A 483 32.72 9.17 27.15
N GLY A 484 31.96 10.07 27.70
CA GLY A 484 30.71 9.74 28.41
C GLY A 484 29.43 10.16 27.71
N THR A 485 29.53 10.79 26.53
CA THR A 485 28.36 11.37 25.87
C THR A 485 28.39 11.05 24.36
N ASN A 486 28.16 9.78 24.02
CA ASN A 486 27.59 9.50 22.71
C ASN A 486 26.24 10.22 22.67
N ILE A 487 26.12 11.19 21.76
CA ILE A 487 24.86 11.88 21.51
C ILE A 487 24.00 10.88 20.74
N THR A 488 23.21 10.12 21.48
CA THR A 488 22.23 9.20 20.90
C THR A 488 21.08 9.99 20.34
N VAL A 489 20.48 9.46 19.29
CA VAL A 489 19.19 9.95 18.81
C VAL A 489 18.17 9.68 19.91
N ALA A 490 17.52 10.72 20.43
CA ALA A 490 16.45 10.51 21.40
C ALA A 490 15.33 9.70 20.71
N PRO A 491 14.80 8.66 21.37
CA PRO A 491 13.68 7.92 20.82
C PRO A 491 12.51 8.87 20.56
N MET A 492 11.83 8.65 19.44
CA MET A 492 10.60 9.37 19.15
C MET A 492 9.60 9.02 20.28
N VAL A 493 9.18 10.03 21.06
CA VAL A 493 8.15 9.84 22.07
C VAL A 493 6.87 9.51 21.31
N GLN A 494 6.57 8.22 21.20
CA GLN A 494 5.26 7.78 20.76
C GLN A 494 4.25 8.27 21.80
N LYS A 495 3.23 8.97 21.35
CA LYS A 495 2.01 9.18 22.13
C LYS A 495 1.23 7.86 22.14
N SER A 496 1.83 6.81 22.71
CA SER A 496 1.13 5.59 23.04
C SER A 496 0.78 5.65 24.52
N GLU A 497 -0.52 5.57 24.76
CA GLU A 497 -1.13 5.30 26.06
C GLU A 497 -0.88 6.36 27.14
N ILE A 498 -1.71 7.41 27.13
CA ILE A 498 -2.22 7.90 28.40
C ILE A 498 -3.17 6.80 28.90
N VAL A 499 -2.64 5.77 29.56
CA VAL A 499 -3.40 5.05 30.56
C VAL A 499 -3.69 6.09 31.63
N ALA A 500 -4.92 6.60 31.62
CA ALA A 500 -5.44 7.37 32.72
C ALA A 500 -5.38 6.45 33.96
N ILE A 501 -4.37 6.64 34.80
CA ILE A 501 -4.42 6.15 36.16
C ILE A 501 -5.51 7.01 36.81
N LEU A 502 -6.73 6.46 36.79
CA LEU A 502 -7.81 6.99 37.61
C LEU A 502 -7.38 6.74 39.06
N PRO A 503 -7.36 7.75 39.92
CA PRO A 503 -7.25 7.52 41.34
C PRO A 503 -8.50 6.74 41.77
N GLU A 504 -8.29 5.65 42.52
CA GLU A 504 -9.35 4.96 43.23
C GLU A 504 -9.94 5.92 44.29
N ASP A 505 -11.26 5.88 44.43
CA ASP A 505 -12.16 6.50 45.39
C ASP A 505 -12.46 8.00 45.24
N ASP A 506 -13.66 8.26 44.67
CA ASP A 506 -14.75 8.86 45.43
C ASP A 506 -16.07 8.71 44.65
N SER A 507 -16.99 8.00 45.28
CA SER A 507 -18.38 7.89 44.88
C SER A 507 -19.10 9.24 45.03
N ASP A 508 -19.68 9.73 43.96
CA ASP A 508 -20.90 10.50 43.79
C ASP A 508 -20.73 11.62 42.75
N ALA A 509 -21.22 11.36 41.57
CA ALA A 509 -21.90 12.28 40.66
C ALA A 509 -21.83 11.80 39.19
N ILE A 510 -22.75 10.90 38.86
CA ILE A 510 -23.03 10.58 37.45
C ILE A 510 -23.84 11.75 36.87
N GLN A 511 -23.21 12.57 36.03
CA GLN A 511 -23.91 13.34 35.02
C GLN A 511 -23.49 12.80 33.66
N THR A 512 -24.45 12.14 33.02
CA THR A 512 -24.37 11.66 31.65
C THR A 512 -24.15 12.82 30.68
N GLN A 513 -22.93 12.95 30.15
CA GLN A 513 -22.69 13.65 28.90
C GLN A 513 -22.67 12.63 27.77
N ASN A 514 -23.61 12.80 26.85
CA ASN A 514 -23.72 12.02 25.63
C ASN A 514 -22.45 12.20 24.79
N PHE A 515 -21.61 11.17 24.75
CA PHE A 515 -20.57 11.03 23.73
C PHE A 515 -21.25 10.56 22.46
N THR A 516 -21.30 11.42 21.46
CA THR A 516 -21.61 11.03 20.08
C THR A 516 -20.43 10.19 19.56
N PRO A 517 -20.62 8.97 19.09
CA PRO A 517 -19.53 8.20 18.51
C PRO A 517 -19.04 8.92 17.24
N ILE A 518 -17.72 9.15 17.18
CA ILE A 518 -17.06 9.64 15.97
C ILE A 518 -17.17 8.51 14.93
N LYS A 519 -17.95 8.76 13.90
CA LYS A 519 -18.10 7.84 12.76
C LYS A 519 -16.75 7.68 12.06
N LEU A 520 -16.30 6.45 11.93
CA LEU A 520 -15.12 6.02 11.14
C LEU A 520 -15.38 6.11 9.61
N GLU A 521 -16.13 7.10 9.15
CA GLU A 521 -16.46 7.26 7.72
C GLU A 521 -15.38 8.00 6.91
N SER A 522 -14.30 8.51 7.54
CA SER A 522 -13.39 9.42 6.86
C SER A 522 -12.24 8.77 6.07
N VAL A 523 -11.93 7.49 6.28
CA VAL A 523 -10.74 6.87 5.67
C VAL A 523 -11.00 6.29 4.28
N SER A 524 -12.21 5.79 3.99
CA SER A 524 -12.54 5.31 2.64
C SER A 524 -12.92 6.43 1.67
N ARG A 525 -13.35 7.59 2.18
CA ARG A 525 -13.67 8.75 1.33
C ARG A 525 -12.43 9.44 0.75
N SER A 526 -11.31 9.49 1.47
CA SER A 526 -10.11 10.19 0.98
C SER A 526 -9.53 9.58 -0.30
N PHE A 527 -9.69 8.29 -0.53
CA PHE A 527 -9.16 7.64 -1.74
C PHE A 527 -10.06 7.83 -2.96
N ILE A 528 -11.35 8.11 -2.74
CA ILE A 528 -12.32 8.37 -3.81
C ILE A 528 -12.35 9.86 -4.15
N ASP A 529 -12.18 10.72 -3.15
CA ASP A 529 -12.15 12.20 -3.32
C ASP A 529 -10.89 12.69 -4.07
N GLU A 530 -9.79 11.92 -4.07
CA GLU A 530 -8.58 12.22 -4.87
C GLU A 530 -8.78 12.03 -6.39
N TYR A 531 -9.88 11.36 -6.79
CA TYR A 531 -10.23 11.21 -8.20
C TYR A 531 -11.36 12.15 -8.65
N GLU A 532 -11.84 13.04 -7.77
CA GLU A 532 -12.75 14.11 -8.20
C GLU A 532 -12.01 15.12 -9.08
N VAL A 533 -12.51 15.20 -10.30
CA VAL A 533 -12.10 16.13 -11.34
C VAL A 533 -12.23 17.55 -10.83
N TYR A 534 -11.17 18.35 -10.93
CA TYR A 534 -11.24 19.79 -10.85
C TYR A 534 -12.16 20.29 -11.97
N GLU A 535 -13.34 20.78 -11.63
CA GLU A 535 -14.09 21.69 -12.48
C GLU A 535 -13.49 23.09 -12.31
N ASP A 536 -12.98 23.64 -13.43
CA ASP A 536 -12.75 25.07 -13.60
C ASP A 536 -14.08 25.83 -13.76
#